data_70fe09b573480f828f1ae86736835f4a
#
_entry.id   70fe09b573480f828f1ae86736835f4a
#
_cell.length_a   1.000
_cell.length_b   1.000
_cell.length_c   1.000
_cell.angle_alpha   90.00
_cell.angle_beta   90.00
_cell.angle_gamma   90.00
#
_symmetry.space_group_name_H-M   'P 1'
#
loop_
_entity.id
_entity.type
_entity.pdbx_description
1 polymer ?
#
loop_
_entity_poly.entity_id
_entity_poly.type
_entity_poly.pdbx_seq_one_letter_code
_entity_poly.pdbx_strand_id
1 'polypeptide(L)'
;MKRGQIPLLVGGPPCQSWSSAGHQKGWLDPRGRLFDDFVRLAGELDVRWLMFENVRGLLTARGPDGVPGSALALIRNKLLNAGFQTQVALLNSADFGIPQRRVRLVVFGYRLGDHLAFPDPSHNKQGCLIPWVPMAEALASVGKLSPDEIIRPNDNLFEQLNQLHPGTGVKSPGKAEATRPGGHWGYKQGAFIADTALPARTVTANQQQDWVIDPVNGIRRLCPRECSALQTFPSDWVLAGKRADQYRLIGNAVPPLLAQKIGTALHSHILNSWDQGRASLDVLVPLAPKLQAAIQYTAKEERRNGPSRRAAPNRRLLPISENLLANA
;
A
#
# COMPACT_ATOMS: atom_id res chain seq x y z
N MET A 1 22.18 10.58 20.57
CA MET A 1 20.97 11.34 20.22
C MET A 1 20.24 11.62 21.53
N LYS A 2 19.86 12.87 21.84
CA LYS A 2 19.14 13.17 23.06
C LYS A 2 17.64 12.98 22.84
N ARG A 3 16.91 12.54 23.88
CA ARG A 3 15.45 12.41 23.88
C ARG A 3 14.79 13.74 23.49
N GLY A 4 13.76 13.74 22.66
CA GLY A 4 13.05 14.93 22.17
C GLY A 4 13.75 15.73 21.07
N GLN A 5 14.94 15.32 20.60
CA GLN A 5 15.63 16.00 19.48
C GLN A 5 15.05 15.65 18.11
N ILE A 6 14.36 14.51 18.00
CA ILE A 6 13.74 14.07 16.75
C ILE A 6 12.25 14.40 16.82
N PRO A 7 11.76 15.32 16.00
CA PRO A 7 10.35 15.70 16.06
C PRO A 7 9.43 14.65 15.44
N LEU A 8 9.87 13.97 14.38
CA LEU A 8 9.07 13.06 13.55
C LEU A 8 9.76 11.71 13.38
N LEU A 9 9.05 10.62 13.62
CA LEU A 9 9.44 9.26 13.27
C LEU A 9 8.61 8.79 12.07
N VAL A 10 9.29 8.38 10.99
CA VAL A 10 8.63 7.82 9.78
C VAL A 10 9.07 6.37 9.61
N GLY A 11 8.12 5.47 9.29
CA GLY A 11 8.44 4.08 9.07
C GLY A 11 7.43 3.34 8.19
N GLY A 12 7.88 2.19 7.65
CA GLY A 12 7.05 1.23 6.95
C GLY A 12 7.12 -0.13 7.65
N PRO A 13 6.49 -0.31 8.83
CA PRO A 13 6.53 -1.60 9.51
C PRO A 13 5.99 -2.70 8.59
N PRO A 14 6.60 -3.91 8.57
CA PRO A 14 6.29 -4.94 7.59
C PRO A 14 4.82 -5.28 7.49
N CYS A 15 4.29 -5.20 6.27
CA CYS A 15 2.89 -5.43 5.93
C CYS A 15 2.57 -6.89 5.56
N GLN A 16 3.59 -7.76 5.49
CA GLN A 16 3.41 -9.12 4.96
C GLN A 16 2.43 -9.96 5.78
N SER A 17 2.31 -9.69 7.06
CA SER A 17 1.29 -10.28 7.94
C SER A 17 -0.14 -9.80 7.65
N TRP A 18 -0.31 -8.64 7.00
CA TRP A 18 -1.60 -8.00 6.74
C TRP A 18 -2.00 -7.96 5.27
N SER A 19 -1.08 -8.29 4.35
CA SER A 19 -1.34 -8.20 2.91
C SER A 19 -2.24 -9.33 2.42
N SER A 20 -3.11 -9.04 1.45
CA SER A 20 -3.92 -10.05 0.76
C SER A 20 -3.09 -11.05 -0.06
N ALA A 21 -1.84 -10.74 -0.35
CA ALA A 21 -0.88 -11.65 -0.99
C ALA A 21 -0.10 -12.50 0.03
N GLY A 22 -0.09 -12.11 1.32
CA GLY A 22 0.48 -12.87 2.42
C GLY A 22 -0.52 -13.85 3.06
N HIS A 23 -0.06 -14.62 4.04
CA HIS A 23 -0.91 -15.61 4.74
C HIS A 23 -1.88 -14.99 5.76
N GLN A 24 -1.98 -13.66 5.84
CA GLN A 24 -2.82 -12.88 6.78
C GLN A 24 -2.72 -13.38 8.24
N LYS A 25 -1.52 -13.77 8.67
CA LYS A 25 -1.27 -14.29 10.04
C LYS A 25 -1.33 -13.21 11.12
N GLY A 26 -1.43 -11.93 10.73
CA GLY A 26 -1.57 -10.80 11.65
C GLY A 26 -0.52 -10.78 12.76
N TRP A 27 -0.96 -10.66 13.99
CA TRP A 27 -0.13 -10.67 15.20
C TRP A 27 0.59 -11.97 15.50
N LEU A 28 0.18 -13.09 14.90
CA LEU A 28 0.83 -14.40 15.07
C LEU A 28 2.13 -14.50 14.25
N ASP A 29 2.35 -13.60 13.31
CA ASP A 29 3.62 -13.50 12.59
C ASP A 29 4.60 -12.63 13.42
N PRO A 30 5.83 -13.11 13.72
CA PRO A 30 6.85 -12.33 14.44
C PRO A 30 7.09 -10.94 13.84
N ARG A 31 6.88 -10.79 12.52
CA ARG A 31 6.99 -9.51 11.83
C ARG A 31 5.85 -8.53 12.16
N GLY A 32 4.70 -9.03 12.62
CA GLY A 32 3.60 -8.19 13.12
C GLY A 32 3.97 -7.46 14.42
N ARG A 33 4.93 -8.00 15.18
CA ARG A 33 5.46 -7.41 16.41
C ARG A 33 6.39 -6.21 16.16
N LEU A 34 6.94 -6.07 14.95
CA LEU A 34 7.79 -4.92 14.60
C LEU A 34 7.04 -3.58 14.65
N PHE A 35 5.71 -3.62 14.66
CA PHE A 35 4.93 -2.43 14.98
C PHE A 35 5.08 -2.01 16.46
N ASP A 36 5.19 -2.97 17.37
CA ASP A 36 5.41 -2.67 18.80
C ASP A 36 6.78 -2.01 19.00
N ASP A 37 7.80 -2.43 18.25
CA ASP A 37 9.12 -1.76 18.24
C ASP A 37 9.04 -0.33 17.69
N PHE A 38 8.21 -0.10 16.66
CA PHE A 38 7.98 1.25 16.13
C PHE A 38 7.35 2.16 17.18
N VAL A 39 6.35 1.68 17.92
CA VAL A 39 5.71 2.42 19.02
C VAL A 39 6.69 2.66 20.18
N ARG A 40 7.46 1.63 20.56
CA ARG A 40 8.49 1.74 21.59
C ARG A 40 9.52 2.80 21.23
N LEU A 41 10.06 2.77 20.01
CA LEU A 41 11.01 3.77 19.53
C LEU A 41 10.43 5.19 19.55
N ALA A 42 9.17 5.35 19.16
CA ALA A 42 8.49 6.64 19.23
C ALA A 42 8.44 7.20 20.67
N GLY A 43 8.24 6.31 21.66
CA GLY A 43 8.28 6.65 23.09
C GLY A 43 9.68 6.96 23.60
N GLU A 44 10.67 6.14 23.28
CA GLU A 44 12.07 6.33 23.70
C GLU A 44 12.70 7.59 23.13
N LEU A 45 12.43 7.89 21.86
CA LEU A 45 12.91 9.09 21.18
C LEU A 45 12.10 10.34 21.58
N ASP A 46 10.96 10.15 22.21
CA ASP A 46 10.02 11.22 22.61
C ASP A 46 9.62 12.11 21.43
N VAL A 47 9.25 11.47 20.32
CA VAL A 47 8.84 12.18 19.11
C VAL A 47 7.48 12.84 19.32
N ARG A 48 7.26 13.99 18.67
CA ARG A 48 5.98 14.72 18.70
C ARG A 48 4.99 14.21 17.67
N TRP A 49 5.52 13.74 16.53
CA TRP A 49 4.75 13.21 15.41
C TRP A 49 5.33 11.89 14.94
N LEU A 50 4.47 11.04 14.44
CA LEU A 50 4.88 9.83 13.74
C LEU A 50 4.04 9.63 12.48
N MET A 51 4.61 8.94 11.51
CA MET A 51 3.89 8.51 10.33
C MET A 51 4.32 7.10 9.96
N PHE A 52 3.38 6.24 9.64
CA PHE A 52 3.72 4.97 8.99
C PHE A 52 2.84 4.72 7.76
N GLU A 53 3.45 4.08 6.80
CA GLU A 53 2.80 3.62 5.58
C GLU A 53 2.58 2.12 5.64
N ASN A 54 1.49 1.67 5.04
CA ASN A 54 1.20 0.24 4.93
C ASN A 54 0.34 -0.05 3.69
N VAL A 55 0.15 -1.33 3.39
CA VAL A 55 -0.76 -1.73 2.32
C VAL A 55 -2.21 -1.43 2.69
N ARG A 56 -3.04 -1.14 1.68
CA ARG A 56 -4.48 -0.93 1.83
C ARG A 56 -5.18 -2.05 2.63
N GLY A 57 -4.67 -3.29 2.51
CA GLY A 57 -5.23 -4.46 3.21
C GLY A 57 -5.31 -4.30 4.72
N LEU A 58 -4.48 -3.47 5.34
CA LEU A 58 -4.52 -3.17 6.77
C LEU A 58 -5.85 -2.52 7.19
N LEU A 59 -6.48 -1.73 6.32
CA LEU A 59 -7.78 -1.10 6.62
C LEU A 59 -8.85 -2.12 7.02
N THR A 60 -8.87 -3.27 6.35
CA THR A 60 -9.87 -4.32 6.58
C THR A 60 -9.29 -5.57 7.23
N ALA A 61 -8.03 -5.51 7.67
CA ALA A 61 -7.35 -6.61 8.33
C ALA A 61 -8.04 -6.96 9.66
N ARG A 62 -8.03 -8.25 9.98
CA ARG A 62 -8.62 -8.78 11.21
C ARG A 62 -7.60 -8.80 12.31
N GLY A 63 -8.00 -8.37 13.49
CA GLY A 63 -7.28 -8.59 14.73
C GLY A 63 -7.56 -9.97 15.32
N PRO A 64 -7.18 -10.17 16.59
CA PRO A 64 -7.45 -11.43 17.30
C PRO A 64 -8.93 -11.80 17.42
N ASP A 65 -9.80 -10.82 17.42
CA ASP A 65 -11.28 -10.97 17.45
C ASP A 65 -11.88 -11.45 16.11
N GLY A 66 -11.08 -11.51 15.05
CA GLY A 66 -11.53 -11.93 13.73
C GLY A 66 -12.43 -10.94 13.00
N VAL A 67 -12.64 -9.73 13.52
CA VAL A 67 -13.53 -8.73 12.92
C VAL A 67 -12.80 -7.90 11.86
N PRO A 68 -13.39 -7.65 10.66
CA PRO A 68 -12.79 -6.76 9.67
C PRO A 68 -12.52 -5.36 10.23
N GLY A 69 -11.27 -4.88 10.05
CA GLY A 69 -10.84 -3.56 10.52
C GLY A 69 -10.33 -3.53 11.96
N SER A 70 -10.52 -4.59 12.75
CA SER A 70 -10.10 -4.60 14.15
C SER A 70 -8.59 -4.54 14.34
N ALA A 71 -7.79 -5.04 13.38
CA ALA A 71 -6.34 -4.89 13.44
C ALA A 71 -5.90 -3.41 13.40
N LEU A 72 -6.49 -2.61 12.53
CA LEU A 72 -6.22 -1.17 12.49
C LEU A 72 -6.71 -0.47 13.75
N ALA A 73 -7.88 -0.86 14.28
CA ALA A 73 -8.39 -0.31 15.53
C ALA A 73 -7.42 -0.59 16.69
N LEU A 74 -6.89 -1.81 16.78
CA LEU A 74 -5.91 -2.19 17.79
C LEU A 74 -4.61 -1.37 17.69
N ILE A 75 -4.11 -1.19 16.47
CA ILE A 75 -2.94 -0.34 16.19
C ILE A 75 -3.17 1.09 16.69
N ARG A 76 -4.33 1.66 16.36
CA ARG A 76 -4.68 3.03 16.76
C ARG A 76 -4.83 3.15 18.28
N ASN A 77 -5.41 2.17 18.95
CA ASN A 77 -5.50 2.13 20.42
C ASN A 77 -4.12 2.04 21.07
N LYS A 78 -3.20 1.23 20.55
CA LYS A 78 -1.81 1.19 21.04
C LYS A 78 -1.12 2.54 20.91
N LEU A 79 -1.33 3.25 19.81
CA LEU A 79 -0.78 4.58 19.61
C LEU A 79 -1.42 5.60 20.57
N LEU A 80 -2.73 5.52 20.81
CA LEU A 80 -3.44 6.37 21.77
C LEU A 80 -2.88 6.16 23.18
N ASN A 81 -2.69 4.91 23.60
CA ASN A 81 -2.10 4.58 24.91
C ASN A 81 -0.63 5.03 25.03
N ALA A 82 0.09 5.14 23.89
CA ALA A 82 1.43 5.71 23.84
C ALA A 82 1.44 7.25 23.75
N GLY A 83 0.29 7.89 23.87
CA GLY A 83 0.13 9.35 23.86
C GLY A 83 0.03 9.98 22.49
N PHE A 84 -0.39 9.22 21.45
CA PHE A 84 -0.59 9.74 20.10
C PHE A 84 -2.05 9.64 19.67
N GLN A 85 -2.65 10.74 19.32
CA GLN A 85 -3.87 10.74 18.51
C GLN A 85 -3.53 10.30 17.08
N THR A 86 -4.49 9.74 16.33
CA THR A 86 -4.21 9.19 15.02
C THR A 86 -5.23 9.60 13.96
N GLN A 87 -4.71 9.90 12.77
CA GLN A 87 -5.49 10.13 11.55
C GLN A 87 -5.06 9.13 10.47
N VAL A 88 -6.01 8.68 9.66
CA VAL A 88 -5.79 7.64 8.64
C VAL A 88 -6.29 8.12 7.29
N ALA A 89 -5.46 7.90 6.26
CA ALA A 89 -5.83 8.15 4.87
C ALA A 89 -5.53 6.95 3.98
N LEU A 90 -6.29 6.79 2.89
CA LEU A 90 -5.96 5.94 1.75
C LEU A 90 -5.58 6.85 0.59
N LEU A 91 -4.34 6.74 0.13
CA LEU A 91 -3.81 7.51 -0.98
C LEU A 91 -3.57 6.58 -2.17
N ASN A 92 -4.14 6.92 -3.33
CA ASN A 92 -3.86 6.23 -4.58
C ASN A 92 -2.83 7.03 -5.37
N SER A 93 -1.70 6.43 -5.69
CA SER A 93 -0.60 7.10 -6.39
C SER A 93 -1.03 7.77 -7.68
N ALA A 94 -1.96 7.19 -8.45
CA ALA A 94 -2.45 7.79 -9.68
C ALA A 94 -3.11 9.15 -9.47
N ASP A 95 -3.69 9.40 -8.29
CA ASP A 95 -4.33 10.67 -7.95
C ASP A 95 -3.31 11.81 -7.71
N PHE A 96 -2.01 11.49 -7.74
CA PHE A 96 -0.90 12.41 -7.54
C PHE A 96 0.06 12.50 -8.73
N GLY A 97 -0.37 12.07 -9.92
CA GLY A 97 0.42 12.13 -11.15
C GLY A 97 1.43 11.00 -11.31
N ILE A 98 1.33 9.93 -10.53
CA ILE A 98 2.15 8.75 -10.70
C ILE A 98 1.46 7.80 -11.70
N PRO A 99 2.14 7.29 -12.73
CA PRO A 99 1.57 6.42 -13.76
C PRO A 99 1.30 5.00 -13.24
N GLN A 100 0.80 4.89 -12.00
CA GLN A 100 0.51 3.63 -11.33
C GLN A 100 -0.66 3.76 -10.34
N ARG A 101 -1.59 2.83 -10.41
CA ARG A 101 -2.68 2.66 -9.43
C ARG A 101 -2.17 1.86 -8.23
N ARG A 102 -1.60 2.56 -7.26
CA ARG A 102 -1.05 1.99 -6.03
C ARG A 102 -1.70 2.66 -4.82
N VAL A 103 -2.59 1.94 -4.16
CA VAL A 103 -3.27 2.45 -2.96
C VAL A 103 -2.48 2.07 -1.72
N ARG A 104 -2.19 3.07 -0.90
CA ARG A 104 -1.50 2.91 0.38
C ARG A 104 -2.29 3.52 1.52
N LEU A 105 -2.26 2.83 2.65
CA LEU A 105 -2.79 3.33 3.91
C LEU A 105 -1.67 4.10 4.60
N VAL A 106 -1.96 5.34 4.97
CA VAL A 106 -1.05 6.19 5.72
C VAL A 106 -1.70 6.51 7.06
N VAL A 107 -0.97 6.30 8.13
CA VAL A 107 -1.38 6.70 9.49
C VAL A 107 -0.44 7.78 9.96
N PHE A 108 -1.01 8.91 10.31
CA PHE A 108 -0.34 10.01 10.98
C PHE A 108 -0.71 10.01 12.46
N GLY A 109 0.29 9.98 13.32
CA GLY A 109 0.13 10.08 14.77
C GLY A 109 0.72 11.39 15.28
N TYR A 110 0.02 12.06 16.20
CA TYR A 110 0.43 13.35 16.72
C TYR A 110 0.13 13.48 18.21
N ARG A 111 1.06 14.13 18.91
CA ARG A 111 0.94 14.53 20.34
C ARG A 111 0.61 15.99 20.50
N LEU A 112 0.92 16.80 19.50
CA LEU A 112 0.69 18.24 19.46
C LEU A 112 -0.11 18.60 18.22
N GLY A 113 -0.85 19.68 18.32
CA GLY A 113 -1.61 20.22 17.22
C GLY A 113 -2.88 19.43 16.90
N ASP A 114 -3.31 19.54 15.65
CA ASP A 114 -4.57 19.00 15.16
C ASP A 114 -4.34 18.08 13.95
N HIS A 115 -5.37 17.80 13.21
CA HIS A 115 -5.35 16.92 12.06
C HIS A 115 -4.40 17.39 10.97
N LEU A 116 -3.60 16.43 10.42
CA LEU A 116 -2.84 16.68 9.22
C LEU A 116 -3.80 16.90 8.04
N ALA A 117 -3.61 17.98 7.31
CA ALA A 117 -4.16 18.10 5.98
C ALA A 117 -3.34 17.21 5.04
N PHE A 118 -3.83 16.00 4.76
CA PHE A 118 -3.21 15.17 3.73
C PHE A 118 -3.26 15.87 2.38
N PRO A 119 -2.28 15.61 1.49
CA PRO A 119 -2.25 16.28 0.20
C PRO A 119 -3.53 15.99 -0.60
N ASP A 120 -4.09 17.04 -1.20
CA ASP A 120 -5.24 16.90 -2.10
C ASP A 120 -4.82 16.25 -3.43
N PRO A 121 -5.69 15.41 -4.00
CA PRO A 121 -5.47 14.85 -5.33
C PRO A 121 -5.31 15.96 -6.38
N SER A 122 -4.26 15.87 -7.17
CA SER A 122 -4.05 16.75 -8.35
C SER A 122 -4.58 16.13 -9.65
N HIS A 123 -4.81 14.81 -9.66
CA HIS A 123 -5.24 14.04 -10.82
C HIS A 123 -6.47 13.19 -10.47
N ASN A 124 -7.28 12.85 -11.47
CA ASN A 124 -8.36 11.89 -11.31
C ASN A 124 -8.70 11.14 -12.60
N LYS A 125 -9.49 10.07 -12.45
CA LYS A 125 -9.96 9.27 -13.58
C LYS A 125 -11.03 9.99 -14.42
N GLN A 126 -11.84 10.85 -13.81
CA GLN A 126 -13.02 11.46 -14.40
C GLN A 126 -12.71 12.75 -15.20
N GLY A 127 -11.49 13.27 -15.11
CA GLY A 127 -11.09 14.48 -15.84
C GLY A 127 -11.59 15.81 -15.24
N CYS A 128 -12.16 15.81 -14.03
CA CYS A 128 -12.47 17.05 -13.30
C CYS A 128 -11.20 17.73 -12.74
N LEU A 129 -10.11 16.97 -12.62
CA LEU A 129 -8.75 17.42 -12.36
C LEU A 129 -7.89 17.05 -13.57
N ILE A 130 -6.57 17.17 -13.45
CA ILE A 130 -5.65 16.66 -14.48
C ILE A 130 -5.93 15.15 -14.67
N PRO A 131 -6.05 14.64 -15.88
CA PRO A 131 -6.24 13.21 -16.13
C PRO A 131 -5.10 12.38 -15.53
N TRP A 132 -5.41 11.15 -15.12
CA TRP A 132 -4.38 10.22 -14.69
C TRP A 132 -3.30 10.02 -15.75
N VAL A 133 -2.04 10.02 -15.34
CA VAL A 133 -0.88 9.78 -16.22
C VAL A 133 -0.90 8.32 -16.70
N PRO A 134 -0.94 8.07 -18.02
CA PRO A 134 -0.89 6.70 -18.55
C PRO A 134 0.50 6.09 -18.38
N MET A 135 0.56 4.76 -18.24
CA MET A 135 1.84 4.06 -18.14
C MET A 135 2.71 4.22 -19.40
N ALA A 136 2.11 4.45 -20.56
CA ALA A 136 2.82 4.69 -21.80
C ALA A 136 3.86 5.82 -21.69
N GLU A 137 3.55 6.90 -20.97
CA GLU A 137 4.49 8.00 -20.74
C GLU A 137 5.73 7.58 -19.97
N ALA A 138 5.54 6.78 -18.89
CA ALA A 138 6.66 6.25 -18.15
C ALA A 138 7.49 5.26 -18.95
N LEU A 139 6.85 4.40 -19.76
CA LEU A 139 7.56 3.46 -20.63
C LEU A 139 8.38 4.20 -21.70
N ALA A 140 7.83 5.25 -22.28
CA ALA A 140 8.53 6.08 -23.27
C ALA A 140 9.78 6.76 -22.67
N SER A 141 9.72 7.19 -21.42
CA SER A 141 10.85 7.83 -20.73
C SER A 141 12.05 6.88 -20.47
N VAL A 142 11.80 5.57 -20.45
CA VAL A 142 12.87 4.56 -20.25
C VAL A 142 13.75 4.42 -21.50
N GLY A 143 13.20 4.68 -22.69
CA GLY A 143 13.90 4.55 -23.94
C GLY A 143 14.12 3.08 -24.35
N LYS A 144 15.13 2.84 -25.19
CA LYS A 144 15.42 1.50 -25.73
C LYS A 144 15.87 0.52 -24.65
N LEU A 145 15.26 -0.65 -24.64
CA LEU A 145 15.65 -1.76 -23.76
C LEU A 145 16.84 -2.53 -24.36
N SER A 146 17.74 -2.97 -23.50
CA SER A 146 18.80 -3.91 -23.85
C SER A 146 18.25 -5.34 -24.00
N PRO A 147 18.92 -6.23 -24.74
CA PRO A 147 18.42 -7.60 -24.96
C PRO A 147 18.15 -8.40 -23.69
N ASP A 148 18.93 -8.18 -22.63
CA ASP A 148 18.77 -8.82 -21.32
C ASP A 148 17.57 -8.28 -20.51
N GLU A 149 17.06 -7.09 -20.83
CA GLU A 149 15.85 -6.53 -20.24
C GLU A 149 14.56 -7.07 -20.88
N ILE A 150 14.65 -7.69 -22.07
CA ILE A 150 13.49 -8.19 -22.79
C ILE A 150 13.12 -9.58 -22.27
N ILE A 151 12.05 -9.63 -21.46
CA ILE A 151 11.56 -10.86 -20.82
C ILE A 151 10.37 -11.39 -21.63
N ARG A 152 10.59 -12.43 -22.44
CA ARG A 152 9.55 -13.03 -23.27
C ARG A 152 8.77 -14.12 -22.51
N PRO A 153 7.49 -14.37 -22.83
CA PRO A 153 6.76 -15.53 -22.35
C PRO A 153 7.29 -16.80 -23.03
N ASN A 154 7.09 -17.96 -22.40
CA ASN A 154 7.22 -19.24 -23.11
C ASN A 154 6.04 -19.43 -24.09
N ASP A 155 6.14 -20.39 -25.00
CA ASP A 155 5.18 -20.59 -26.10
C ASP A 155 3.73 -20.77 -25.59
N ASN A 156 3.52 -21.61 -24.60
CA ASN A 156 2.18 -21.83 -24.01
C ASN A 156 1.58 -20.54 -23.42
N LEU A 157 2.39 -19.77 -22.72
CA LEU A 157 1.92 -18.50 -22.15
C LEU A 157 1.75 -17.44 -23.25
N PHE A 158 2.60 -17.45 -24.27
CA PHE A 158 2.47 -16.55 -25.41
C PHE A 158 1.13 -16.74 -26.12
N GLU A 159 0.74 -17.98 -26.42
CA GLU A 159 -0.56 -18.29 -27.04
C GLU A 159 -1.72 -17.75 -26.21
N GLN A 160 -1.68 -17.94 -24.88
CA GLN A 160 -2.71 -17.43 -23.98
C GLN A 160 -2.78 -15.90 -23.95
N LEU A 161 -1.61 -15.25 -23.89
CA LEU A 161 -1.53 -13.78 -23.83
C LEU A 161 -1.93 -13.13 -25.17
N ASN A 162 -1.58 -13.75 -26.30
CA ASN A 162 -1.86 -13.24 -27.64
C ASN A 162 -3.37 -13.19 -27.96
N GLN A 163 -4.18 -13.93 -27.21
CA GLN A 163 -5.65 -13.93 -27.33
C GLN A 163 -6.31 -12.86 -26.45
N LEU A 164 -5.55 -12.15 -25.61
CA LEU A 164 -6.08 -11.17 -24.68
C LEU A 164 -6.08 -9.77 -25.26
N HIS A 165 -7.14 -9.04 -24.97
CA HIS A 165 -7.15 -7.58 -25.17
C HIS A 165 -6.39 -6.87 -24.04
N PRO A 166 -5.74 -5.71 -24.30
CA PRO A 166 -5.18 -4.87 -23.27
C PRO A 166 -6.18 -4.60 -22.14
N GLY A 167 -5.70 -4.62 -20.90
CA GLY A 167 -6.54 -4.45 -19.70
C GLY A 167 -7.19 -5.73 -19.20
N THR A 168 -6.86 -6.93 -19.75
CA THR A 168 -7.44 -8.21 -19.35
C THR A 168 -6.39 -9.26 -18.98
N GLY A 169 -6.81 -10.33 -18.33
CA GLY A 169 -5.92 -11.41 -17.88
C GLY A 169 -6.45 -12.81 -18.18
N VAL A 170 -5.55 -13.79 -18.23
CA VAL A 170 -5.85 -15.20 -18.62
C VAL A 170 -6.94 -15.87 -17.78
N LYS A 171 -7.17 -15.44 -16.53
CA LYS A 171 -8.23 -15.98 -15.67
C LYS A 171 -9.58 -15.30 -15.85
N SER A 172 -9.65 -14.23 -16.59
CA SER A 172 -10.87 -13.46 -16.86
C SER A 172 -10.76 -12.79 -18.23
N PRO A 173 -10.60 -13.55 -19.30
CA PRO A 173 -10.54 -12.99 -20.65
C PRO A 173 -11.84 -12.23 -20.96
N GLY A 174 -11.73 -11.09 -21.62
CA GLY A 174 -12.87 -10.25 -21.97
C GLY A 174 -13.46 -9.42 -20.82
N LYS A 175 -12.96 -9.54 -19.59
CA LYS A 175 -13.38 -8.69 -18.47
C LYS A 175 -12.31 -7.70 -18.12
N ALA A 176 -12.54 -6.45 -18.46
CA ALA A 176 -11.68 -5.36 -18.01
C ALA A 176 -11.64 -5.28 -16.49
N GLU A 177 -10.52 -4.82 -15.96
CA GLU A 177 -10.34 -4.64 -14.53
C GLU A 177 -11.28 -3.55 -13.99
N ALA A 178 -12.15 -3.91 -13.05
CA ALA A 178 -13.07 -2.97 -12.40
C ALA A 178 -12.63 -2.67 -10.97
N THR A 179 -12.75 -1.42 -10.56
CA THR A 179 -12.58 -0.99 -9.17
C THR A 179 -13.75 -1.47 -8.32
N ARG A 180 -13.47 -2.20 -7.26
CA ARG A 180 -14.44 -2.49 -6.21
C ARG A 180 -14.56 -1.32 -5.23
N PRO A 181 -15.68 -1.17 -4.50
CA PRO A 181 -15.79 -0.20 -3.42
C PRO A 181 -14.59 -0.26 -2.48
N GLY A 182 -14.03 0.90 -2.13
CA GLY A 182 -12.79 1.00 -1.35
C GLY A 182 -11.51 0.84 -2.18
N GLY A 183 -11.55 0.93 -3.53
CA GLY A 183 -10.36 0.93 -4.39
C GLY A 183 -9.66 -0.42 -4.52
N HIS A 184 -10.36 -1.54 -4.35
CA HIS A 184 -9.77 -2.87 -4.53
C HIS A 184 -9.78 -3.29 -6.00
N TRP A 185 -8.59 -3.51 -6.55
CA TRP A 185 -8.40 -4.11 -7.88
C TRP A 185 -8.22 -5.62 -7.71
N GLY A 186 -8.97 -6.41 -8.49
CA GLY A 186 -8.98 -7.86 -8.31
C GLY A 186 -7.65 -8.54 -8.67
N TYR A 187 -7.04 -9.21 -7.72
CA TYR A 187 -5.79 -10.00 -7.90
C TYR A 187 -5.97 -11.33 -8.67
N LYS A 188 -7.17 -11.62 -9.19
CA LYS A 188 -7.47 -12.96 -9.74
C LYS A 188 -7.29 -13.08 -11.26
N GLN A 189 -6.63 -12.12 -11.90
CA GLN A 189 -6.52 -12.08 -13.36
C GLN A 189 -5.49 -13.09 -13.93
N GLY A 190 -4.58 -13.61 -13.12
CA GLY A 190 -3.45 -14.41 -13.61
C GLY A 190 -2.43 -13.57 -14.35
N ALA A 191 -1.80 -14.10 -15.39
CA ALA A 191 -1.00 -13.31 -16.32
C ALA A 191 -1.92 -12.27 -16.99
N PHE A 192 -1.43 -11.04 -17.15
CA PHE A 192 -2.26 -9.89 -17.49
C PHE A 192 -1.55 -9.02 -18.54
N ILE A 193 -2.24 -8.68 -19.60
CA ILE A 193 -1.79 -7.68 -20.58
C ILE A 193 -2.24 -6.31 -20.10
N ALA A 194 -1.28 -5.43 -19.80
CA ALA A 194 -1.58 -4.07 -19.38
C ALA A 194 -2.16 -3.24 -20.53
N ASP A 195 -3.12 -2.39 -20.20
CA ASP A 195 -3.55 -1.29 -21.10
C ASP A 195 -2.65 -0.09 -20.82
N THR A 196 -1.79 0.22 -21.79
CA THR A 196 -0.80 1.28 -21.67
C THR A 196 -1.39 2.69 -21.69
N ALA A 197 -2.64 2.85 -22.12
CA ALA A 197 -3.39 4.10 -22.05
C ALA A 197 -3.88 4.44 -20.64
N LEU A 198 -3.78 3.49 -19.70
CA LEU A 198 -4.15 3.67 -18.29
C LEU A 198 -2.90 3.65 -17.40
N PRO A 199 -2.97 4.18 -16.17
CA PRO A 199 -1.91 3.97 -15.19
C PRO A 199 -1.72 2.47 -14.92
N ALA A 200 -0.48 2.03 -14.78
CA ALA A 200 -0.13 0.64 -14.49
C ALA A 200 -0.85 0.11 -13.24
N ARG A 201 -1.01 -1.19 -13.15
CA ARG A 201 -1.35 -1.87 -11.90
C ARG A 201 -0.22 -1.69 -10.90
N THR A 202 -0.50 -2.01 -9.63
CA THR A 202 0.53 -1.95 -8.58
C THR A 202 1.73 -2.81 -8.94
N VAL A 203 2.90 -2.19 -9.11
CA VAL A 203 4.20 -2.87 -9.20
C VAL A 203 4.43 -3.64 -7.91
N THR A 204 4.65 -4.93 -8.02
CA THR A 204 4.80 -5.85 -6.89
C THR A 204 6.26 -6.18 -6.61
N ALA A 205 6.56 -6.68 -5.41
CA ALA A 205 7.91 -7.05 -4.97
C ALA A 205 8.42 -8.39 -5.55
N ASN A 206 7.75 -8.95 -6.56
CA ASN A 206 8.13 -10.20 -7.20
C ASN A 206 8.32 -10.03 -8.70
N GLN A 207 8.85 -11.07 -9.36
CA GLN A 207 9.12 -11.04 -10.79
C GLN A 207 7.86 -11.19 -11.67
N GLN A 208 6.67 -11.42 -11.09
CA GLN A 208 5.42 -11.59 -11.83
C GLN A 208 4.75 -10.24 -12.09
N GLN A 209 5.44 -9.40 -12.86
CA GLN A 209 4.90 -8.13 -13.34
C GLN A 209 3.94 -8.33 -14.51
N ASP A 210 3.20 -7.29 -14.86
CA ASP A 210 2.29 -7.33 -16.00
C ASP A 210 3.06 -7.44 -17.33
N TRP A 211 2.37 -7.96 -18.34
CA TRP A 211 2.84 -8.04 -19.71
C TRP A 211 2.38 -6.82 -20.48
N VAL A 212 3.15 -6.42 -21.48
CA VAL A 212 2.82 -5.33 -22.39
C VAL A 212 3.00 -5.78 -23.82
N ILE A 213 2.23 -5.20 -24.73
CA ILE A 213 2.41 -5.36 -26.17
C ILE A 213 3.36 -4.23 -26.61
N ASP A 214 4.61 -4.59 -26.82
CA ASP A 214 5.65 -3.67 -27.28
C ASP A 214 5.70 -3.64 -28.80
N PRO A 215 5.63 -2.47 -29.46
CA PRO A 215 5.62 -2.38 -30.92
C PRO A 215 6.87 -3.00 -31.60
N VAL A 216 8.00 -3.01 -30.92
CA VAL A 216 9.28 -3.51 -31.46
C VAL A 216 9.56 -4.94 -31.02
N ASN A 217 9.26 -5.26 -29.75
CA ASN A 217 9.68 -6.51 -29.11
C ASN A 217 8.55 -7.55 -28.96
N GLY A 218 7.31 -7.21 -29.37
CA GLY A 218 6.15 -8.08 -29.20
C GLY A 218 5.69 -8.16 -27.73
N ILE A 219 5.04 -9.26 -27.36
CA ILE A 219 4.58 -9.46 -25.98
C ILE A 219 5.77 -9.72 -25.08
N ARG A 220 5.96 -8.87 -24.08
CA ARG A 220 7.03 -8.96 -23.10
C ARG A 220 6.58 -8.51 -21.71
N ARG A 221 7.28 -8.93 -20.69
CA ARG A 221 7.03 -8.51 -19.31
C ARG A 221 7.74 -7.19 -19.02
N LEU A 222 7.14 -6.36 -18.17
CA LEU A 222 7.80 -5.15 -17.65
C LEU A 222 9.13 -5.51 -16.96
N CYS A 223 10.21 -4.85 -17.35
CA CYS A 223 11.54 -5.01 -16.74
C CYS A 223 11.70 -4.12 -15.48
N PRO A 224 12.75 -4.31 -14.66
CA PRO A 224 12.95 -3.50 -13.46
C PRO A 224 13.05 -1.99 -13.75
N ARG A 225 13.74 -1.58 -14.82
CA ARG A 225 13.90 -0.18 -15.18
C ARG A 225 12.56 0.48 -15.51
N GLU A 226 11.66 -0.22 -16.20
CA GLU A 226 10.29 0.23 -16.46
C GLU A 226 9.45 0.28 -15.17
N CYS A 227 9.57 -0.73 -14.32
CA CYS A 227 8.91 -0.73 -13.01
C CYS A 227 9.39 0.42 -12.12
N SER A 228 10.68 0.81 -12.22
CA SER A 228 11.26 1.95 -11.54
C SER A 228 10.64 3.27 -12.03
N ALA A 229 10.54 3.45 -13.35
CA ALA A 229 9.89 4.62 -13.94
C ALA A 229 8.39 4.71 -13.57
N LEU A 230 7.66 3.60 -13.60
CA LEU A 230 6.26 3.53 -13.15
C LEU A 230 6.08 3.90 -11.66
N GLN A 231 7.12 3.67 -10.85
CA GLN A 231 7.18 4.08 -9.45
C GLN A 231 7.72 5.50 -9.25
N THR A 232 8.08 6.20 -10.33
CA THR A 232 8.67 7.55 -10.31
C THR A 232 10.03 7.65 -9.59
N PHE A 233 10.83 6.59 -9.61
CA PHE A 233 12.24 6.71 -9.24
C PHE A 233 12.98 7.60 -10.24
N PRO A 234 13.94 8.41 -9.81
CA PRO A 234 14.82 9.12 -10.72
C PRO A 234 15.49 8.18 -11.72
N SER A 235 15.71 8.62 -12.96
CA SER A 235 16.28 7.78 -14.03
C SER A 235 17.72 7.35 -13.76
N ASP A 236 18.45 8.10 -12.94
CA ASP A 236 19.80 7.84 -12.49
C ASP A 236 19.87 6.98 -11.20
N TRP A 237 18.72 6.56 -10.66
CA TRP A 237 18.69 5.75 -9.47
C TRP A 237 19.21 4.33 -9.74
N VAL A 238 20.32 3.98 -9.10
CA VAL A 238 20.97 2.67 -9.25
C VAL A 238 20.25 1.62 -8.42
N LEU A 239 19.70 0.61 -9.09
CA LEU A 239 19.10 -0.56 -8.45
C LEU A 239 20.13 -1.67 -8.33
N ALA A 240 20.59 -1.93 -7.11
CA ALA A 240 21.59 -2.97 -6.85
C ALA A 240 20.99 -4.39 -6.87
N GLY A 241 21.84 -5.38 -7.07
CA GLY A 241 21.48 -6.79 -6.98
C GLY A 241 20.97 -7.41 -8.27
N LYS A 242 20.53 -8.68 -8.17
CA LYS A 242 19.95 -9.43 -9.29
C LYS A 242 18.57 -8.89 -9.62
N ARG A 243 18.04 -9.21 -10.81
CA ARG A 243 16.71 -8.79 -11.27
C ARG A 243 15.59 -9.03 -10.22
N ALA A 244 15.61 -10.15 -9.51
CA ALA A 244 14.65 -10.44 -8.44
C ALA A 244 14.75 -9.45 -7.27
N ASP A 245 15.98 -9.06 -6.91
CA ASP A 245 16.23 -8.09 -5.85
C ASP A 245 15.76 -6.69 -6.26
N GLN A 246 16.02 -6.31 -7.52
CA GLN A 246 15.55 -5.03 -8.08
C GLN A 246 14.02 -4.91 -8.02
N TYR A 247 13.26 -5.94 -8.48
CA TYR A 247 11.80 -5.96 -8.33
C TYR A 247 11.36 -5.86 -6.87
N ARG A 248 12.09 -6.52 -5.95
CA ARG A 248 11.78 -6.47 -4.52
C ARG A 248 11.98 -5.08 -3.95
N LEU A 249 13.07 -4.41 -4.30
CA LEU A 249 13.35 -3.03 -3.88
C LEU A 249 12.28 -2.07 -4.40
N ILE A 250 11.99 -2.10 -5.71
CA ILE A 250 11.00 -1.24 -6.34
C ILE A 250 9.59 -1.49 -5.77
N GLY A 251 9.17 -2.75 -5.72
CA GLY A 251 7.81 -3.12 -5.33
C GLY A 251 7.50 -2.86 -3.85
N ASN A 252 8.52 -2.87 -2.97
CA ASN A 252 8.35 -2.53 -1.56
C ASN A 252 8.40 -1.02 -1.30
N ALA A 253 8.91 -0.23 -2.22
CA ALA A 253 9.02 1.21 -2.02
C ALA A 253 7.66 1.94 -2.08
N VAL A 254 7.58 3.05 -1.37
CA VAL A 254 6.60 4.11 -1.65
C VAL A 254 7.10 4.87 -2.88
N PRO A 255 6.25 5.17 -3.87
CA PRO A 255 6.66 5.98 -5.00
C PRO A 255 7.27 7.31 -4.55
N PRO A 256 8.49 7.68 -5.01
CA PRO A 256 9.17 8.90 -4.57
C PRO A 256 8.32 10.17 -4.70
N LEU A 257 7.57 10.31 -5.79
CA LEU A 257 6.68 11.45 -5.98
C LEU A 257 5.54 11.48 -4.94
N LEU A 258 4.96 10.32 -4.56
CA LEU A 258 3.96 10.25 -3.51
C LEU A 258 4.58 10.61 -2.14
N ALA A 259 5.78 10.08 -1.86
CA ALA A 259 6.51 10.39 -0.64
C ALA A 259 6.82 11.89 -0.53
N GLN A 260 7.19 12.54 -1.64
CA GLN A 260 7.41 13.98 -1.71
C GLN A 260 6.13 14.77 -1.38
N LYS A 261 4.98 14.41 -1.98
CA LYS A 261 3.69 15.07 -1.70
C LYS A 261 3.30 14.97 -0.22
N ILE A 262 3.44 13.76 0.36
CA ILE A 262 3.17 13.54 1.79
C ILE A 262 4.18 14.31 2.65
N GLY A 263 5.46 14.27 2.31
CA GLY A 263 6.52 14.96 3.04
C GLY A 263 6.33 16.47 3.07
N THR A 264 5.90 17.07 1.96
CA THR A 264 5.57 18.51 1.91
C THR A 264 4.39 18.85 2.84
N ALA A 265 3.32 18.05 2.83
CA ALA A 265 2.18 18.25 3.73
C ALA A 265 2.58 18.12 5.21
N LEU A 266 3.39 17.08 5.53
CA LEU A 266 3.93 16.88 6.88
C LEU A 266 4.80 18.05 7.34
N HIS A 267 5.72 18.51 6.49
CA HIS A 267 6.60 19.63 6.82
C HIS A 267 5.81 20.88 7.14
N SER A 268 4.85 21.26 6.29
CA SER A 268 3.97 22.42 6.53
C SER A 268 3.17 22.25 7.81
N HIS A 269 2.60 21.07 8.07
CA HIS A 269 1.85 20.79 9.28
C HIS A 269 2.71 20.92 10.55
N ILE A 270 3.92 20.35 10.55
CA ILE A 270 4.85 20.38 11.66
C ILE A 270 5.22 21.83 12.00
N LEU A 271 5.55 22.65 11.01
CA LEU A 271 5.89 24.06 11.21
C LEU A 271 4.72 24.84 11.84
N ASN A 272 3.50 24.61 11.37
CA ASN A 272 2.30 25.30 11.86
C ASN A 272 1.83 24.79 13.22
N SER A 273 2.18 23.56 13.61
CA SER A 273 1.70 22.93 14.84
C SER A 273 2.76 22.90 15.95
N TRP A 274 3.93 23.46 15.73
CA TRP A 274 5.06 23.35 16.67
C TRP A 274 4.75 23.92 18.06
N ASP A 275 4.03 25.03 18.12
CA ASP A 275 3.67 25.72 19.35
C ASP A 275 2.22 25.49 19.79
N GLN A 276 1.52 24.56 19.14
CA GLN A 276 0.15 24.21 19.51
C GLN A 276 0.11 23.33 20.76
N GLY A 277 -1.04 23.36 21.44
CA GLY A 277 -1.31 22.56 22.63
C GLY A 277 -1.30 21.04 22.34
N ARG A 278 -1.35 20.24 23.41
CA ARG A 278 -1.42 18.79 23.30
C ARG A 278 -2.73 18.34 22.66
N ALA A 279 -2.66 17.31 21.83
CA ALA A 279 -3.85 16.65 21.27
C ALA A 279 -4.66 15.99 22.39
N SER A 280 -6.00 16.01 22.26
CA SER A 280 -6.88 15.23 23.15
C SER A 280 -6.68 13.73 22.92
N LEU A 281 -6.58 12.98 24.01
CA LEU A 281 -6.40 11.53 24.01
C LEU A 281 -7.61 10.78 24.61
N ASP A 282 -8.69 11.49 24.91
CA ASP A 282 -9.86 10.90 25.59
C ASP A 282 -10.57 9.88 24.70
N VAL A 283 -10.70 10.21 23.43
CA VAL A 283 -11.37 9.34 22.43
C VAL A 283 -10.60 9.37 21.12
N LEU A 284 -10.49 8.22 20.45
CA LEU A 284 -9.93 8.14 19.10
C LEU A 284 -10.75 8.98 18.12
N VAL A 285 -10.06 9.79 17.31
CA VAL A 285 -10.67 10.47 16.18
C VAL A 285 -11.34 9.44 15.27
N PRO A 286 -12.62 9.59 14.90
CA PRO A 286 -13.30 8.67 14.02
C PRO A 286 -12.58 8.55 12.67
N LEU A 287 -12.63 7.34 12.07
CA LEU A 287 -12.19 7.18 10.68
C LEU A 287 -13.12 7.98 9.75
N ALA A 288 -12.56 8.52 8.68
CA ALA A 288 -13.35 9.19 7.66
C ALA A 288 -14.48 8.28 7.13
N PRO A 289 -15.67 8.80 6.81
CA PRO A 289 -16.85 7.98 6.42
C PRO A 289 -16.55 7.00 5.29
N LYS A 290 -15.74 7.39 4.31
CA LYS A 290 -15.31 6.52 3.19
C LYS A 290 -14.51 5.29 3.66
N LEU A 291 -13.70 5.43 4.69
CA LEU A 291 -12.92 4.32 5.27
C LEU A 291 -13.83 3.38 6.09
N GLN A 292 -14.76 3.94 6.87
CA GLN A 292 -15.76 3.17 7.60
C GLN A 292 -16.64 2.35 6.64
N ALA A 293 -17.12 2.97 5.56
CA ALA A 293 -17.90 2.30 4.54
C ALA A 293 -17.14 1.13 3.88
N ALA A 294 -15.83 1.26 3.65
CA ALA A 294 -15.00 0.18 3.10
C ALA A 294 -14.89 -1.02 4.05
N ILE A 295 -14.76 -0.78 5.36
CA ILE A 295 -14.75 -1.82 6.39
C ILE A 295 -16.10 -2.52 6.45
N GLN A 296 -17.20 -1.75 6.51
CA GLN A 296 -18.58 -2.28 6.55
C GLN A 296 -18.91 -3.11 5.30
N TYR A 297 -18.50 -2.65 4.12
CA TYR A 297 -18.66 -3.40 2.88
C TYR A 297 -17.98 -4.77 2.96
N THR A 298 -16.74 -4.83 3.46
CA THR A 298 -16.01 -6.09 3.63
C THR A 298 -16.76 -7.03 4.59
N ALA A 299 -17.22 -6.52 5.72
CA ALA A 299 -18.00 -7.31 6.68
C ALA A 299 -19.33 -7.84 6.09
N LYS A 300 -20.01 -7.03 5.27
CA LYS A 300 -21.25 -7.42 4.59
C LYS A 300 -21.01 -8.49 3.52
N GLU A 301 -19.95 -8.35 2.70
CA GLU A 301 -19.61 -9.36 1.69
C GLU A 301 -19.31 -10.72 2.32
N GLU A 302 -18.62 -10.73 3.46
CA GLU A 302 -18.28 -11.97 4.16
C GLU A 302 -19.49 -12.66 4.79
N ARG A 303 -20.45 -11.90 5.33
CA ARG A 303 -21.73 -12.46 5.81
C ARG A 303 -22.50 -13.13 4.67
N ARG A 304 -22.42 -12.56 3.45
CA ARG A 304 -23.13 -13.06 2.27
C ARG A 304 -22.46 -14.27 1.62
N ASN A 305 -21.13 -14.28 1.55
CA ASN A 305 -20.34 -15.24 0.75
C ASN A 305 -19.52 -16.22 1.61
N GLY A 306 -19.65 -16.13 2.95
CA GLY A 306 -18.75 -16.79 3.90
C GLY A 306 -17.34 -16.15 3.93
N PRO A 307 -16.52 -16.46 4.96
CA PRO A 307 -15.14 -15.96 5.02
C PRO A 307 -14.36 -16.43 3.81
N SER A 308 -13.56 -15.54 3.22
CA SER A 308 -12.71 -15.94 2.11
C SER A 308 -11.84 -17.13 2.57
N ARG A 309 -11.60 -18.14 1.70
CA ARG A 309 -10.79 -19.33 2.04
C ARG A 309 -9.41 -19.02 2.63
N ARG A 310 -8.92 -17.77 2.50
CA ARG A 310 -7.67 -17.27 3.05
C ARG A 310 -7.81 -16.67 4.45
N ALA A 311 -9.03 -16.36 4.89
CA ALA A 311 -9.34 -15.76 6.20
C ALA A 311 -9.88 -16.80 7.21
N ALA A 312 -9.96 -18.07 6.85
CA ALA A 312 -10.37 -19.12 7.79
C ALA A 312 -9.30 -19.26 8.87
N PRO A 313 -9.65 -19.18 10.17
CA PRO A 313 -8.70 -19.43 11.24
C PRO A 313 -8.17 -20.87 11.11
N ASN A 314 -6.86 -21.02 11.28
CA ASN A 314 -6.22 -22.33 11.27
C ASN A 314 -6.77 -23.12 12.48
N ARG A 315 -7.59 -24.16 12.28
CA ARG A 315 -8.27 -24.98 13.30
C ARG A 315 -7.33 -25.72 14.27
N ARG A 316 -6.04 -25.43 14.25
CA ARG A 316 -5.00 -26.01 15.12
C ARG A 316 -4.43 -25.04 16.16
N LEU A 317 -5.13 -23.99 16.51
CA LEU A 317 -4.70 -23.14 17.62
C LEU A 317 -5.30 -23.72 18.91
N LEU A 318 -4.42 -24.23 19.78
CA LEU A 318 -4.72 -24.59 21.16
C LEU A 318 -5.31 -23.37 21.90
N PRO A 319 -6.21 -23.57 22.89
CA PRO A 319 -6.77 -22.48 23.66
C PRO A 319 -5.66 -21.71 24.37
N ILE A 320 -5.66 -20.40 24.20
CA ILE A 320 -4.81 -19.48 24.95
C ILE A 320 -5.31 -19.54 26.40
N SER A 321 -4.46 -19.98 27.31
CA SER A 321 -4.74 -19.94 28.74
C SER A 321 -5.03 -18.49 29.18
N GLU A 322 -6.05 -18.30 30.01
CA GLU A 322 -6.59 -17.03 30.51
C GLU A 322 -5.58 -16.15 31.30
N ASN A 323 -4.32 -16.54 31.38
CA ASN A 323 -3.30 -15.87 32.21
C ASN A 323 -2.60 -14.66 31.56
N LEU A 324 -3.06 -14.17 30.40
CA LEU A 324 -2.45 -13.01 29.73
C LEU A 324 -3.27 -11.69 29.85
N LEU A 325 -4.41 -11.74 30.54
CA LEU A 325 -5.26 -10.55 30.76
C LEU A 325 -5.07 -9.88 32.14
N ALA A 326 -4.23 -10.44 33.01
CA ALA A 326 -4.05 -9.94 34.38
C ALA A 326 -2.86 -8.97 34.56
N ASN A 327 -2.08 -8.66 33.53
CA ASN A 327 -0.93 -7.76 33.59
C ASN A 327 -0.87 -6.79 32.41
N ALA A 328 -1.95 -6.02 32.15
CA ALA A 328 -1.94 -4.88 31.25
C ALA A 328 -2.57 -3.67 31.96
#